data_40e7a6931955e39c009d9b27b5f471c4
#
_entry.id   40e7a6931955e39c009d9b27b5f471c4
#
_cell.length_a   1.000
_cell.length_b   1.000
_cell.length_c   1.000
_cell.angle_alpha   90.00
_cell.angle_beta   90.00
_cell.angle_gamma   90.00
#
_symmetry.space_group_name_H-M   'P 1'
#
loop_
_entity.id
_entity.type
_entity.pdbx_description
1 polymer ?
#
loop_
_entity_poly.entity_id
_entity_poly.type
_entity_poly.pdbx_seq_one_letter_code
_entity_poly.pdbx_strand_id
1 'polypeptide(L)'
;MKLWFNPASPFARKARIVARETGLAGRIEEVSIVVSPVKPHGDLARENPLVKIPALSTDLGTLYDSAVICEYLDSLHGGKSLFPKSGAERWDALRLQALGDGILEAAVLMRYENAVRPQAFQWADWVTGQFGKVRGGLDALEKECARWGDRFGIGQLTAACVLGYLDFRFPDEAWRKSHPALEIWYAKVAQRPSMKATAPA
;
A
#
# COMPACT_ATOMS: atom_id res chain seq x y z
N MET A 1 -0.04 -14.67 -14.82
CA MET A 1 0.78 -14.07 -13.73
C MET A 1 0.31 -14.62 -12.40
N LYS A 2 1.20 -14.70 -11.39
CA LYS A 2 0.85 -15.17 -10.04
C LYS A 2 1.29 -14.14 -9.01
N LEU A 3 0.35 -13.65 -8.20
CA LEU A 3 0.60 -12.65 -7.15
C LEU A 3 0.61 -13.31 -5.77
N TRP A 4 1.77 -13.29 -5.14
CA TRP A 4 1.95 -13.69 -3.74
C TRP A 4 1.53 -12.53 -2.84
N PHE A 5 0.55 -12.75 -1.97
CA PHE A 5 -0.03 -11.68 -1.16
C PHE A 5 -0.54 -12.17 0.20
N ASN A 6 -0.92 -11.22 1.04
CA ASN A 6 -1.75 -11.43 2.21
C ASN A 6 -2.80 -10.32 2.25
N PRO A 7 -4.08 -10.61 2.56
CA PRO A 7 -5.13 -9.58 2.58
C PRO A 7 -4.86 -8.47 3.61
N ALA A 8 -4.11 -8.75 4.66
CA ALA A 8 -3.71 -7.76 5.66
C ALA A 8 -2.54 -6.86 5.21
N SER A 9 -1.86 -7.17 4.08
CA SER A 9 -0.72 -6.38 3.60
C SER A 9 -1.17 -5.16 2.81
N PRO A 10 -0.82 -3.93 3.25
CA PRO A 10 -1.20 -2.72 2.52
C PRO A 10 -0.48 -2.59 1.18
N PHE A 11 0.75 -3.09 1.08
CA PHE A 11 1.54 -3.11 -0.16
C PHE A 11 0.96 -4.09 -1.17
N ALA A 12 0.52 -5.27 -0.73
CA ALA A 12 -0.17 -6.21 -1.61
C ALA A 12 -1.54 -5.68 -2.03
N ARG A 13 -2.26 -4.98 -1.14
CA ARG A 13 -3.50 -4.29 -1.47
C ARG A 13 -3.31 -3.29 -2.61
N LYS A 14 -2.23 -2.50 -2.59
CA LYS A 14 -1.88 -1.55 -3.65
C LYS A 14 -1.82 -2.24 -5.02
N ALA A 15 -1.07 -3.33 -5.14
CA ALA A 15 -0.96 -4.10 -6.38
C ALA A 15 -2.32 -4.70 -6.82
N ARG A 16 -3.12 -5.20 -5.88
CA ARG A 16 -4.46 -5.76 -6.14
C ARG A 16 -5.46 -4.71 -6.62
N ILE A 17 -5.39 -3.47 -6.09
CA ILE A 17 -6.20 -2.35 -6.58
C ILE A 17 -5.78 -2.00 -8.01
N VAL A 18 -4.47 -1.84 -8.28
CA VAL A 18 -3.97 -1.56 -9.63
C VAL A 18 -4.45 -2.61 -10.61
N ALA A 19 -4.32 -3.90 -10.29
CA ALA A 19 -4.80 -4.98 -11.17
C ALA A 19 -6.30 -4.85 -11.52
N ARG A 20 -7.12 -4.36 -10.61
CA ARG A 20 -8.56 -4.14 -10.84
C ARG A 20 -8.84 -2.86 -11.63
N GLU A 21 -8.18 -1.77 -11.32
CA GLU A 21 -8.33 -0.49 -12.04
C GLU A 21 -7.84 -0.59 -13.49
N THR A 22 -6.89 -1.47 -13.77
CA THR A 22 -6.35 -1.74 -15.12
C THR A 22 -7.07 -2.88 -15.86
N GLY A 23 -8.06 -3.53 -15.23
CA GLY A 23 -8.80 -4.66 -15.83
C GLY A 23 -8.00 -5.97 -15.91
N LEU A 24 -6.85 -6.06 -15.23
CA LEU A 24 -5.95 -7.22 -15.30
C LEU A 24 -6.23 -8.28 -14.22
N ALA A 25 -7.17 -8.04 -13.28
CA ALA A 25 -7.42 -8.94 -12.16
C ALA A 25 -7.71 -10.39 -12.60
N GLY A 26 -8.48 -10.58 -13.67
CA GLY A 26 -8.78 -11.91 -14.23
C GLY A 26 -7.56 -12.64 -14.87
N ARG A 27 -6.42 -11.96 -15.05
CA ARG A 27 -5.17 -12.53 -15.60
C ARG A 27 -4.15 -12.86 -14.51
N ILE A 28 -4.51 -12.69 -13.23
CA ILE A 28 -3.63 -12.86 -12.08
C ILE A 28 -4.22 -13.90 -11.14
N GLU A 29 -3.50 -14.98 -10.94
CA GLU A 29 -3.75 -15.94 -9.86
C GLU A 29 -3.30 -15.32 -8.54
N GLU A 30 -4.21 -15.11 -7.58
CA GLU A 30 -3.90 -14.60 -6.26
C GLU A 30 -3.57 -15.76 -5.30
N VAL A 31 -2.32 -15.83 -4.79
CA VAL A 31 -1.85 -16.85 -3.84
C VAL A 31 -1.66 -16.22 -2.47
N SER A 32 -2.61 -16.50 -1.56
CA SER A 32 -2.57 -15.96 -0.21
C SER A 32 -1.63 -16.76 0.68
N ILE A 33 -0.68 -16.06 1.31
CA ILE A 33 0.30 -16.65 2.24
C ILE A 33 0.44 -15.80 3.50
N VAL A 34 0.92 -16.44 4.56
CA VAL A 34 1.33 -15.73 5.78
C VAL A 34 2.84 -15.51 5.73
N VAL A 35 3.27 -14.27 5.92
CA VAL A 35 4.69 -13.90 6.04
C VAL A 35 4.96 -13.34 7.43
N SER A 36 6.16 -13.58 7.91
CA SER A 36 6.64 -13.07 9.19
C SER A 36 8.12 -12.70 9.06
N PRO A 37 8.57 -11.59 9.67
CA PRO A 37 9.98 -11.21 9.64
C PRO A 37 10.89 -12.21 10.38
N VAL A 38 10.32 -13.05 11.26
CA VAL A 38 11.06 -14.02 12.07
C VAL A 38 10.83 -15.47 11.64
N LYS A 39 9.94 -15.70 10.66
CA LYS A 39 9.65 -17.04 10.12
C LYS A 39 9.47 -16.97 8.60
N PRO A 40 10.56 -17.12 7.83
CA PRO A 40 10.52 -17.07 6.37
C PRO A 40 9.58 -18.11 5.76
N HIS A 41 8.87 -17.76 4.69
CA HIS A 41 8.04 -18.67 3.92
C HIS A 41 8.86 -19.30 2.79
N GLY A 42 9.02 -20.63 2.82
CA GLY A 42 9.95 -21.35 1.93
C GLY A 42 9.68 -21.20 0.44
N ASP A 43 8.39 -21.26 0.02
CA ASP A 43 8.05 -21.10 -1.39
C ASP A 43 8.27 -19.68 -1.88
N LEU A 44 7.91 -18.68 -1.05
CA LEU A 44 8.17 -17.29 -1.39
C LEU A 44 9.66 -16.97 -1.47
N ALA A 45 10.49 -17.63 -0.65
CA ALA A 45 11.95 -17.43 -0.69
C ALA A 45 12.57 -17.82 -2.03
N ARG A 46 11.95 -18.75 -2.78
CA ARG A 46 12.39 -19.11 -4.14
C ARG A 46 12.00 -18.06 -5.18
N GLU A 47 10.95 -17.31 -4.92
CA GLU A 47 10.43 -16.28 -5.82
C GLU A 47 11.01 -14.89 -5.50
N ASN A 48 11.12 -14.55 -4.23
CA ASN A 48 11.63 -13.25 -3.77
C ASN A 48 12.67 -13.48 -2.65
N PRO A 49 13.94 -13.17 -2.87
CA PRO A 49 15.01 -13.38 -1.88
C PRO A 49 14.80 -12.57 -0.59
N LEU A 50 14.00 -11.49 -0.62
CA LEU A 50 13.67 -10.69 0.56
C LEU A 50 12.53 -11.30 1.38
N VAL A 51 11.86 -12.35 0.88
CA VAL A 51 10.71 -13.03 1.50
C VAL A 51 9.60 -12.04 1.89
N LYS A 52 9.42 -11.00 1.09
CA LYS A 52 8.40 -9.95 1.27
C LYS A 52 7.29 -10.09 0.23
N ILE A 53 6.11 -9.67 0.61
CA ILE A 53 4.94 -9.54 -0.26
C ILE A 53 4.57 -8.05 -0.45
N PRO A 54 4.02 -7.69 -1.65
CA PRO A 54 3.71 -8.55 -2.78
C PRO A 54 4.96 -9.00 -3.56
N ALA A 55 4.84 -10.14 -4.24
CA ALA A 55 5.72 -10.56 -5.30
C ALA A 55 4.86 -11.06 -6.47
N LEU A 56 5.20 -10.69 -7.70
CA LEU A 56 4.44 -11.03 -8.90
C LEU A 56 5.31 -11.89 -9.84
N SER A 57 5.01 -13.19 -9.93
CA SER A 57 5.66 -14.08 -10.88
C SER A 57 5.08 -13.86 -12.27
N THR A 58 5.95 -13.59 -13.24
CA THR A 58 5.64 -13.29 -14.65
C THR A 58 6.54 -14.09 -15.58
N ASP A 59 6.29 -14.02 -16.88
CA ASP A 59 7.17 -14.63 -17.91
C ASP A 59 8.56 -13.96 -17.98
N LEU A 60 8.70 -12.76 -17.39
CA LEU A 60 9.99 -12.04 -17.29
C LEU A 60 10.75 -12.38 -15.99
N GLY A 61 10.21 -13.29 -15.16
CA GLY A 61 10.68 -13.56 -13.80
C GLY A 61 9.80 -12.91 -12.75
N THR A 62 10.21 -12.97 -11.49
CA THR A 62 9.44 -12.44 -10.38
C THR A 62 9.78 -10.96 -10.10
N LEU A 63 8.75 -10.11 -10.14
CA LEU A 63 8.86 -8.68 -9.86
C LEU A 63 8.55 -8.40 -8.39
N TYR A 64 9.28 -7.51 -7.79
CA TYR A 64 9.12 -6.87 -6.48
C TYR A 64 9.92 -5.55 -6.48
N ASP A 65 9.55 -4.51 -5.67
CA ASP A 65 8.47 -4.51 -4.71
C ASP A 65 7.12 -4.05 -5.32
N SER A 66 6.21 -3.59 -4.45
CA SER A 66 4.87 -3.14 -4.88
C SER A 66 4.90 -1.96 -5.85
N ALA A 67 5.91 -1.08 -5.78
CA ALA A 67 6.06 0.04 -6.72
C ALA A 67 6.34 -0.46 -8.14
N VAL A 68 7.28 -1.39 -8.28
CA VAL A 68 7.62 -2.04 -9.56
C VAL A 68 6.43 -2.81 -10.10
N ILE A 69 5.76 -3.61 -9.27
CA ILE A 69 4.58 -4.39 -9.66
C ILE A 69 3.47 -3.48 -10.18
N CYS A 70 3.18 -2.37 -9.49
CA CYS A 70 2.12 -1.44 -9.89
C CYS A 70 2.43 -0.77 -11.24
N GLU A 71 3.65 -0.33 -11.46
CA GLU A 71 4.05 0.29 -12.73
C GLU A 71 4.06 -0.74 -13.87
N TYR A 72 4.52 -1.97 -13.61
CA TYR A 72 4.45 -3.05 -14.59
C TYR A 72 3.01 -3.36 -15.00
N LEU A 73 2.09 -3.52 -14.03
CA LEU A 73 0.68 -3.76 -14.34
C LEU A 73 0.05 -2.60 -15.13
N ASP A 74 0.38 -1.35 -14.77
CA ASP A 74 -0.11 -0.17 -15.49
C ASP A 74 0.43 -0.11 -16.94
N SER A 75 1.57 -0.72 -17.22
CA SER A 75 2.13 -0.78 -18.57
C SER A 75 1.45 -1.81 -19.51
N LEU A 76 0.65 -2.74 -18.96
CA LEU A 76 0.08 -3.87 -19.70
C LEU A 76 -1.32 -3.61 -20.28
N HIS A 77 -1.87 -2.40 -20.14
CA HIS A 77 -3.20 -2.07 -20.62
C HIS A 77 -3.21 -0.80 -21.49
N GLY A 78 -4.23 -0.65 -22.34
CA GLY A 78 -4.39 0.52 -23.20
C GLY A 78 -5.36 1.58 -22.65
N GLY A 79 -5.79 1.45 -21.39
CA GLY A 79 -6.72 2.37 -20.75
C GLY A 79 -6.06 3.62 -20.18
N LYS A 80 -6.77 4.34 -19.29
CA LYS A 80 -6.23 5.49 -18.59
C LYS A 80 -5.15 5.04 -17.62
N SER A 81 -3.91 5.49 -17.84
CA SER A 81 -2.77 5.15 -16.98
C SER A 81 -2.90 5.75 -15.59
N LEU A 82 -2.49 4.97 -14.60
CA LEU A 82 -2.36 5.39 -13.20
C LEU A 82 -1.04 6.13 -12.95
N PHE A 83 -0.04 5.88 -13.81
CA PHE A 83 1.25 6.56 -13.80
C PHE A 83 1.32 7.56 -14.95
N PRO A 84 1.48 8.87 -14.70
CA PRO A 84 1.77 9.82 -15.77
C PRO A 84 3.05 9.44 -16.52
N LYS A 85 3.04 9.59 -17.84
CA LYS A 85 4.14 9.12 -18.70
C LYS A 85 5.46 9.87 -18.47
N SER A 86 5.39 11.19 -18.26
CA SER A 86 6.57 12.05 -18.14
C SER A 86 6.23 13.38 -17.46
N GLY A 87 7.23 14.24 -17.32
CA GLY A 87 7.08 15.61 -16.83
C GLY A 87 6.82 15.72 -15.33
N ALA A 88 6.42 16.92 -14.90
CA ALA A 88 6.21 17.25 -13.49
C ALA A 88 5.12 16.37 -12.83
N GLU A 89 4.08 16.05 -13.59
CA GLU A 89 2.98 15.19 -13.09
C GLU A 89 3.47 13.79 -12.70
N ARG A 90 4.44 13.24 -13.46
CA ARG A 90 5.02 11.94 -13.12
C ARG A 90 5.81 12.01 -11.81
N TRP A 91 6.64 13.01 -11.66
CA TRP A 91 7.42 13.17 -10.42
C TRP A 91 6.53 13.44 -9.21
N ASP A 92 5.46 14.21 -9.37
CA ASP A 92 4.48 14.42 -8.30
C ASP A 92 3.76 13.12 -7.91
N ALA A 93 3.33 12.31 -8.89
CA ALA A 93 2.69 11.02 -8.64
C ALA A 93 3.63 10.03 -7.94
N LEU A 94 4.90 9.94 -8.36
CA LEU A 94 5.90 9.07 -7.75
C LEU A 94 6.28 9.55 -6.34
N ARG A 95 6.41 10.86 -6.13
CA ARG A 95 6.66 11.45 -4.81
C ARG A 95 5.52 11.15 -3.84
N LEU A 96 4.27 11.29 -4.31
CA LEU A 96 3.09 10.99 -3.49
C LEU A 96 3.00 9.49 -3.18
N GLN A 97 3.34 8.62 -4.13
CA GLN A 97 3.47 7.19 -3.90
C GLN A 97 4.54 6.90 -2.83
N ALA A 98 5.73 7.49 -2.96
CA ALA A 98 6.82 7.30 -2.01
C ALA A 98 6.45 7.80 -0.61
N LEU A 99 5.73 8.92 -0.50
CA LEU A 99 5.21 9.41 0.79
C LEU A 99 4.28 8.38 1.42
N GLY A 100 3.31 7.87 0.66
CA GLY A 100 2.37 6.85 1.14
C GLY A 100 3.07 5.54 1.51
N ASP A 101 4.03 5.08 0.71
CA ASP A 101 4.82 3.88 1.00
C ASP A 101 5.64 4.06 2.29
N GLY A 102 6.26 5.22 2.51
CA GLY A 102 6.98 5.51 3.76
C GLY A 102 6.08 5.55 5.00
N ILE A 103 4.86 6.06 4.88
CA ILE A 103 3.85 5.99 5.96
C ILE A 103 3.50 4.52 6.26
N LEU A 104 3.26 3.71 5.23
CA LEU A 104 2.95 2.29 5.37
C LEU A 104 4.11 1.50 5.98
N GLU A 105 5.35 1.79 5.60
CA GLU A 105 6.54 1.18 6.20
C GLU A 105 6.60 1.46 7.70
N ALA A 106 6.44 2.72 8.10
CA ALA A 106 6.42 3.10 9.51
C ALA A 106 5.30 2.37 10.27
N ALA A 107 4.08 2.31 9.70
CA ALA A 107 2.93 1.64 10.30
C ALA A 107 3.14 0.12 10.43
N VAL A 108 3.74 -0.53 9.42
CA VAL A 108 4.05 -1.97 9.47
C VAL A 108 5.14 -2.26 10.50
N LEU A 109 6.15 -1.39 10.62
CA LEU A 109 7.18 -1.54 11.67
C LEU A 109 6.58 -1.44 13.07
N MET A 110 5.66 -0.50 13.31
CA MET A 110 4.92 -0.43 14.57
C MET A 110 4.13 -1.72 14.84
N ARG A 111 3.43 -2.23 13.80
CA ARG A 111 2.70 -3.49 13.93
C ARG A 111 3.60 -4.65 14.30
N TYR A 112 4.78 -4.75 13.71
CA TYR A 112 5.75 -5.82 14.02
C TYR A 112 6.32 -5.66 15.42
N GLU A 113 6.64 -4.45 15.84
CA GLU A 113 7.13 -4.18 17.21
C GLU A 113 6.12 -4.64 18.25
N ASN A 114 4.83 -4.32 18.06
CA ASN A 114 3.80 -4.61 19.06
C ASN A 114 3.28 -6.05 19.00
N ALA A 115 3.33 -6.73 17.84
CA ALA A 115 2.67 -8.02 17.66
C ALA A 115 3.61 -9.21 17.44
N VAL A 116 4.85 -8.96 17.02
CA VAL A 116 5.82 -10.01 16.69
C VAL A 116 6.97 -10.03 17.68
N ARG A 117 7.43 -8.86 18.11
CA ARG A 117 8.49 -8.78 19.12
C ARG A 117 7.97 -9.23 20.49
N PRO A 118 8.69 -10.12 21.20
CA PRO A 118 8.32 -10.49 22.56
C PRO A 118 8.19 -9.25 23.47
N GLN A 119 7.16 -9.20 24.31
CA GLN A 119 6.82 -8.03 25.11
C GLN A 119 8.01 -7.46 25.92
N ALA A 120 8.85 -8.31 26.47
CA ALA A 120 10.03 -7.90 27.25
C ALA A 120 11.09 -7.15 26.42
N PHE A 121 11.00 -7.19 25.09
CA PHE A 121 11.94 -6.55 24.18
C PHE A 121 11.30 -5.45 23.33
N GLN A 122 10.03 -5.13 23.58
CA GLN A 122 9.36 -4.04 22.88
C GLN A 122 9.90 -2.69 23.34
N TRP A 123 10.10 -1.78 22.38
CA TRP A 123 10.66 -0.47 22.67
C TRP A 123 9.65 0.63 22.32
N ALA A 124 9.05 1.23 23.36
CA ALA A 124 8.00 2.25 23.24
C ALA A 124 8.45 3.50 22.47
N ASP A 125 9.70 3.96 22.67
CA ASP A 125 10.23 5.14 21.97
C ASP A 125 10.37 4.89 20.47
N TRP A 126 10.70 3.66 20.06
CA TRP A 126 10.70 3.27 18.66
C TRP A 126 9.30 3.39 18.04
N VAL A 127 8.28 2.87 18.73
CA VAL A 127 6.88 2.96 18.28
C VAL A 127 6.46 4.42 18.17
N THR A 128 6.78 5.24 19.17
CA THR A 128 6.51 6.68 19.19
C THR A 128 7.17 7.39 18.00
N GLY A 129 8.44 7.07 17.72
CA GLY A 129 9.18 7.62 16.58
C GLY A 129 8.57 7.26 15.23
N GLN A 130 8.17 5.98 15.04
CA GLN A 130 7.47 5.56 13.82
C GLN A 130 6.11 6.25 13.70
N PHE A 131 5.39 6.39 14.81
CA PHE A 131 4.11 7.07 14.84
C PHE A 131 4.22 8.55 14.48
N GLY A 132 5.30 9.21 14.88
CA GLY A 132 5.61 10.57 14.44
C GLY A 132 5.72 10.70 12.93
N LYS A 133 6.32 9.71 12.23
CA LYS A 133 6.38 9.68 10.77
C LYS A 133 5.00 9.49 10.13
N VAL A 134 4.16 8.62 10.71
CA VAL A 134 2.78 8.44 10.25
C VAL A 134 2.00 9.74 10.34
N ARG A 135 2.05 10.42 11.48
CA ARG A 135 1.34 11.71 11.69
C ARG A 135 1.85 12.78 10.73
N GLY A 136 3.16 12.99 10.66
CA GLY A 136 3.73 13.98 9.74
C GLY A 136 3.41 13.69 8.27
N GLY A 137 3.35 12.41 7.90
CA GLY A 137 2.92 11.97 6.57
C GLY A 137 1.44 12.26 6.30
N LEU A 138 0.55 12.03 7.28
CA LEU A 138 -0.87 12.38 7.18
C LEU A 138 -1.09 13.88 7.07
N ASP A 139 -0.35 14.70 7.83
CA ASP A 139 -0.38 16.16 7.72
C ASP A 139 0.00 16.65 6.32
N ALA A 140 0.97 15.98 5.68
CA ALA A 140 1.36 16.28 4.31
C ALA A 140 0.26 15.87 3.30
N LEU A 141 -0.32 14.67 3.46
CA LEU A 141 -1.43 14.21 2.62
C LEU A 141 -2.66 15.10 2.73
N GLU A 142 -3.00 15.57 3.94
CA GLU A 142 -4.12 16.49 4.20
C GLU A 142 -3.98 17.78 3.40
N LYS A 143 -2.78 18.39 3.41
CA LYS A 143 -2.48 19.61 2.65
C LYS A 143 -2.58 19.42 1.15
N GLU A 144 -2.24 18.23 0.66
CA GLU A 144 -2.25 17.92 -0.78
C GLU A 144 -3.62 17.48 -1.30
N CYS A 145 -4.41 16.85 -0.47
CA CYS A 145 -5.67 16.22 -0.81
C CYS A 145 -6.67 17.20 -1.49
N ALA A 146 -6.69 18.47 -1.09
CA ALA A 146 -7.53 19.50 -1.69
C ALA A 146 -7.29 19.70 -3.22
N ARG A 147 -6.09 19.34 -3.70
CA ARG A 147 -5.69 19.49 -5.12
C ARG A 147 -5.97 18.23 -5.96
N TRP A 148 -6.38 17.14 -5.35
CA TRP A 148 -6.54 15.87 -6.08
C TRP A 148 -7.79 15.83 -6.95
N GLY A 149 -8.87 16.50 -6.54
CA GLY A 149 -10.16 16.44 -7.25
C GLY A 149 -10.63 14.99 -7.44
N ASP A 150 -10.98 14.64 -8.68
CA ASP A 150 -11.40 13.29 -9.06
C ASP A 150 -10.25 12.39 -9.54
N ARG A 151 -9.00 12.85 -9.43
CA ARG A 151 -7.84 12.05 -9.82
C ARG A 151 -7.69 10.85 -8.89
N PHE A 152 -7.46 9.69 -9.50
CA PHE A 152 -7.16 8.45 -8.79
C PHE A 152 -6.01 7.75 -9.54
N GLY A 153 -4.82 8.33 -9.48
CA GLY A 153 -3.58 7.76 -9.96
C GLY A 153 -2.85 7.01 -8.84
N ILE A 154 -1.63 6.56 -9.12
CA ILE A 154 -0.85 5.72 -8.19
C ILE A 154 -0.62 6.40 -6.83
N GLY A 155 -0.36 7.71 -6.80
CA GLY A 155 -0.17 8.43 -5.54
C GLY A 155 -1.42 8.43 -4.67
N GLN A 156 -2.60 8.78 -5.24
CA GLN A 156 -3.87 8.78 -4.52
C GLN A 156 -4.28 7.36 -4.10
N LEU A 157 -4.06 6.37 -4.96
CA LEU A 157 -4.31 4.96 -4.64
C LEU A 157 -3.46 4.53 -3.43
N THR A 158 -2.18 4.92 -3.38
CA THR A 158 -1.30 4.61 -2.25
C THR A 158 -1.79 5.29 -0.98
N ALA A 159 -2.20 6.57 -1.05
CA ALA A 159 -2.81 7.28 0.08
C ALA A 159 -4.08 6.56 0.60
N ALA A 160 -4.92 6.05 -0.31
CA ALA A 160 -6.10 5.27 0.08
C ALA A 160 -5.72 3.94 0.78
N CYS A 161 -4.62 3.29 0.38
CA CYS A 161 -4.10 2.12 1.07
C CYS A 161 -3.60 2.48 2.49
N VAL A 162 -2.95 3.64 2.66
CA VAL A 162 -2.54 4.15 3.97
C VAL A 162 -3.73 4.27 4.91
N LEU A 163 -4.76 5.02 4.51
CA LEU A 163 -5.92 5.31 5.36
C LEU A 163 -6.67 4.02 5.73
N GLY A 164 -6.86 3.11 4.76
CA GLY A 164 -7.49 1.83 5.03
C GLY A 164 -6.66 0.89 5.91
N TYR A 165 -5.34 1.00 5.86
CA TYR A 165 -4.46 0.22 6.75
C TYR A 165 -4.49 0.76 8.18
N LEU A 166 -4.52 2.08 8.35
CA LEU A 166 -4.66 2.71 9.67
C LEU A 166 -6.00 2.34 10.31
N ASP A 167 -7.11 2.39 9.58
CA ASP A 167 -8.41 1.94 10.07
C ASP A 167 -8.40 0.47 10.52
N PHE A 168 -7.68 -0.37 9.78
CA PHE A 168 -7.63 -1.81 10.06
C PHE A 168 -6.74 -2.16 11.25
N ARG A 169 -5.58 -1.52 11.38
CA ARG A 169 -4.56 -1.89 12.37
C ARG A 169 -4.45 -0.97 13.56
N PHE A 170 -4.91 0.25 13.42
CA PHE A 170 -4.80 1.31 14.42
C PHE A 170 -6.13 2.06 14.58
N PRO A 171 -7.25 1.35 14.91
CA PRO A 171 -8.58 1.95 14.97
C PRO A 171 -8.70 3.03 16.03
N ASP A 172 -7.87 2.95 17.09
CA ASP A 172 -7.84 3.94 18.18
C ASP A 172 -7.18 5.26 17.75
N GLU A 173 -6.43 5.24 16.64
CA GLU A 173 -5.85 6.45 16.07
C GLU A 173 -6.88 7.21 15.24
N ALA A 174 -7.52 8.14 15.91
CA ALA A 174 -8.61 8.94 15.35
C ALA A 174 -8.10 9.95 14.30
N TRP A 175 -7.37 9.48 13.27
CA TRP A 175 -6.75 10.32 12.23
C TRP A 175 -7.75 11.25 11.54
N ARG A 176 -9.02 10.85 11.42
CA ARG A 176 -10.09 11.65 10.80
C ARG A 176 -10.32 12.97 11.50
N LYS A 177 -10.22 13.00 12.83
CA LYS A 177 -10.46 14.23 13.61
C LYS A 177 -9.48 15.35 13.27
N SER A 178 -8.26 14.99 12.94
CA SER A 178 -7.18 15.94 12.59
C SER A 178 -7.01 16.15 11.08
N HIS A 179 -7.65 15.31 10.24
CA HIS A 179 -7.46 15.31 8.78
C HIS A 179 -8.82 15.24 8.05
N PRO A 180 -9.67 16.27 8.18
CA PRO A 180 -11.04 16.26 7.66
C PRO A 180 -11.13 16.23 6.13
N ALA A 181 -10.15 16.80 5.41
CA ALA A 181 -10.15 16.75 3.94
C ALA A 181 -9.84 15.33 3.45
N LEU A 182 -8.92 14.62 4.09
CA LEU A 182 -8.66 13.21 3.83
C LEU A 182 -9.85 12.33 4.16
N GLU A 183 -10.57 12.61 5.24
CA GLU A 183 -11.78 11.87 5.60
C GLU A 183 -12.83 11.95 4.49
N ILE A 184 -13.17 13.17 4.05
CA ILE A 184 -14.14 13.40 2.98
C ILE A 184 -13.71 12.71 1.69
N TRP A 185 -12.44 12.87 1.31
CA TRP A 185 -11.89 12.25 0.11
C TRP A 185 -11.90 10.72 0.19
N TYR A 186 -11.46 10.16 1.32
CA TYR A 186 -11.39 8.71 1.50
C TYR A 186 -12.77 8.07 1.54
N ALA A 187 -13.76 8.71 2.16
CA ALA A 187 -15.15 8.23 2.17
C ALA A 187 -15.69 8.01 0.73
N LYS A 188 -15.36 8.93 -0.21
CA LYS A 188 -15.69 8.80 -1.63
C LYS A 188 -14.90 7.67 -2.30
N VAL A 189 -13.58 7.65 -2.13
CA VAL A 189 -12.69 6.68 -2.78
C VAL A 189 -12.93 5.26 -2.29
N ALA A 190 -13.24 5.06 -1.02
CA ALA A 190 -13.54 3.76 -0.43
C ALA A 190 -14.76 3.06 -1.08
N GLN A 191 -15.63 3.82 -1.77
CA GLN A 191 -16.79 3.25 -2.50
C GLN A 191 -16.41 2.60 -3.83
N ARG A 192 -15.19 2.82 -4.35
CA ARG A 192 -14.75 2.21 -5.61
C ARG A 192 -14.80 0.67 -5.52
N PRO A 193 -15.24 -0.02 -6.59
CA PRO A 193 -15.28 -1.50 -6.60
C PRO A 193 -13.94 -2.14 -6.27
N SER A 194 -12.84 -1.57 -6.77
CA SER A 194 -11.47 -2.04 -6.51
C SER A 194 -11.10 -1.95 -5.02
N MET A 195 -11.51 -0.88 -4.34
CA MET A 195 -11.26 -0.67 -2.91
C MET A 195 -12.06 -1.63 -2.03
N LYS A 196 -13.35 -1.86 -2.36
CA LYS A 196 -14.23 -2.80 -1.65
C LYS A 196 -13.75 -4.24 -1.82
N ALA A 197 -13.40 -4.64 -3.04
CA ALA A 197 -12.94 -5.99 -3.34
C ALA A 197 -11.57 -6.34 -2.75
N THR A 198 -10.84 -5.36 -2.24
CA THR A 198 -9.51 -5.52 -1.65
C THR A 198 -9.44 -5.03 -0.21
N ALA A 199 -10.57 -4.86 0.47
CA ALA A 199 -10.59 -4.45 1.87
C ALA A 199 -9.69 -5.38 2.71
N PRO A 200 -8.91 -4.83 3.66
CA PRO A 200 -8.06 -5.65 4.51
C PRO A 200 -8.90 -6.58 5.40
N ALA A 201 -8.39 -7.78 5.64
CA ALA A 201 -9.04 -8.80 6.46
C ALA A 201 -8.00 -9.58 7.30
#